data_989c9a661bb3beeabc860c308d9583ca
#
_entry.id   989c9a661bb3beeabc860c308d9583ca
#
_cell.length_a   1.000
_cell.length_b   1.000
_cell.length_c   1.000
_cell.angle_alpha   90.00
_cell.angle_beta   90.00
_cell.angle_gamma   90.00
#
_symmetry.space_group_name_H-M   'P 1'
#
loop_
_entity.id
_entity.type
_entity.pdbx_description
1 polymer ?
#
loop_
_entity_poly.entity_id
_entity_poly.type
_entity_poly.pdbx_seq_one_letter_code
_entity_poly.pdbx_strand_id
1 'polypeptide(L)'
;YDYSTGSVSPIRATERTVVERIPPRMRVRREAPVELPHILMLADDHEHVLIEPIAEKKDKLEKLYDFDLMEDGGHIRGWLVDGEEAAAFNARLTDYTANVGKKYEGLKGVPMVFAVGDGNHSLATAKSCYEELKRNHPGEDLSNHPARYALVELENIHDPAQVFEPIHRVVT
;
A
#
# COMPACT_ATOMS: atom_id res chain seq x y z
N TYR A 1 -1.36 9.88 -2.34
CA TYR A 1 -0.02 9.62 -2.89
C TYR A 1 0.38 10.67 -3.90
N ASP A 2 1.59 11.16 -3.79
CA ASP A 2 2.20 12.03 -4.77
C ASP A 2 3.66 11.62 -4.99
N TYR A 3 4.03 11.39 -6.25
CA TYR A 3 5.36 10.93 -6.65
C TYR A 3 6.25 12.03 -7.21
N SER A 4 5.81 13.28 -7.15
CA SER A 4 6.64 14.42 -7.53
C SER A 4 7.83 14.59 -6.58
N THR A 5 8.95 15.06 -7.11
CA THR A 5 10.15 15.30 -6.31
C THR A 5 9.85 16.31 -5.20
N GLY A 6 10.19 15.97 -3.97
CA GLY A 6 9.95 16.83 -2.80
C GLY A 6 8.51 16.84 -2.30
N SER A 7 7.67 15.92 -2.78
CA SER A 7 6.30 15.75 -2.28
C SER A 7 6.26 15.55 -0.77
N VAL A 8 5.28 16.18 -0.14
CA VAL A 8 4.97 16.06 1.29
C VAL A 8 3.68 15.27 1.53
N SER A 9 3.29 14.42 0.57
CA SER A 9 2.13 13.53 0.70
C SER A 9 2.25 12.61 1.94
N PRO A 10 1.13 12.23 2.59
CA PRO A 10 1.14 11.24 3.67
C PRO A 10 1.66 9.86 3.25
N ILE A 11 1.55 9.52 1.97
CA ILE A 11 2.10 8.29 1.39
C ILE A 11 3.28 8.67 0.50
N ARG A 12 4.46 8.14 0.77
CA ARG A 12 5.71 8.46 0.05
C ARG A 12 6.44 7.20 -0.35
N ALA A 13 7.07 7.22 -1.52
CA ALA A 13 7.96 6.15 -1.93
C ALA A 13 9.30 6.24 -1.19
N THR A 14 9.90 5.08 -0.90
CA THR A 14 11.25 4.98 -0.33
C THR A 14 12.34 5.31 -1.35
N GLU A 15 11.99 5.25 -2.65
CA GLU A 15 12.88 5.58 -3.75
C GLU A 15 12.23 6.54 -4.75
N ARG A 16 13.05 7.15 -5.61
CA ARG A 16 12.56 8.04 -6.66
C ARG A 16 11.75 7.27 -7.69
N THR A 17 10.57 7.80 -8.04
CA THR A 17 9.77 7.30 -9.16
C THR A 17 10.33 7.81 -10.49
N VAL A 18 10.71 6.88 -11.36
CA VAL A 18 11.19 7.17 -12.73
C VAL A 18 9.98 7.40 -13.63
N VAL A 19 9.69 8.66 -13.94
CA VAL A 19 8.46 9.09 -14.63
C VAL A 19 8.33 8.48 -16.02
N GLU A 20 9.44 8.26 -16.71
CA GLU A 20 9.50 7.65 -18.04
C GLU A 20 8.96 6.20 -18.07
N ARG A 21 8.92 5.55 -16.92
CA ARG A 21 8.37 4.19 -16.78
C ARG A 21 6.84 4.15 -16.68
N ILE A 22 6.17 5.30 -16.48
CA ILE A 22 4.72 5.37 -16.27
C ILE A 22 3.93 5.13 -17.57
N PRO A 23 4.21 5.80 -18.71
CA PRO A 23 3.38 5.67 -19.91
C PRO A 23 3.23 4.24 -20.45
N PRO A 24 4.26 3.39 -20.54
CA PRO A 24 4.09 2.01 -20.97
C PRO A 24 3.23 1.19 -20.00
N ARG A 25 3.33 1.44 -18.70
CA ARG A 25 2.51 0.76 -17.69
C ARG A 25 1.05 1.20 -17.74
N MET A 26 0.78 2.47 -18.04
CA MET A 26 -0.59 2.97 -18.24
C MET A 26 -1.30 2.23 -19.38
N ARG A 27 -0.61 1.94 -20.49
CA ARG A 27 -1.19 1.18 -21.61
C ARG A 27 -1.67 -0.21 -21.19
N VAL A 28 -0.91 -0.87 -20.32
CA VAL A 28 -1.29 -2.19 -19.78
C VAL A 28 -2.45 -2.05 -18.80
N ARG A 29 -2.34 -1.10 -17.84
CA ARG A 29 -3.32 -0.97 -16.75
C ARG A 29 -4.71 -0.57 -17.23
N ARG A 30 -4.84 0.30 -18.26
CA ARG A 30 -6.14 0.80 -18.74
C ARG A 30 -7.12 -0.31 -19.10
N GLU A 31 -6.61 -1.40 -19.64
CA GLU A 31 -7.42 -2.50 -20.18
C GLU A 31 -7.27 -3.79 -19.35
N ALA A 32 -6.53 -3.73 -18.25
CA ALA A 32 -6.31 -4.90 -17.40
C ALA A 32 -7.62 -5.27 -16.68
N PRO A 33 -8.14 -6.50 -16.88
CA PRO A 33 -9.36 -6.94 -16.22
C PRO A 33 -9.15 -7.27 -14.73
N VAL A 34 -7.91 -7.43 -14.31
CA VAL A 34 -7.52 -7.86 -12.95
C VAL A 34 -6.32 -7.05 -12.48
N GLU A 35 -6.31 -6.69 -11.22
CA GLU A 35 -5.17 -6.13 -10.51
C GLU A 35 -4.79 -7.07 -9.37
N LEU A 36 -3.51 -7.43 -9.28
CA LEU A 36 -2.97 -8.23 -8.19
C LEU A 36 -2.14 -7.34 -7.26
N PRO A 37 -2.14 -7.59 -5.94
CA PRO A 37 -1.34 -6.82 -5.00
C PRO A 37 0.16 -7.08 -5.27
N HIS A 38 0.92 -6.02 -5.44
CA HIS A 38 2.38 -6.02 -5.59
C HIS A 38 2.98 -4.67 -5.18
N ILE A 39 2.16 -3.83 -4.57
CA ILE A 39 2.57 -2.53 -4.02
C ILE A 39 2.70 -2.74 -2.52
N LEU A 40 3.94 -2.77 -2.04
CA LEU A 40 4.24 -2.97 -0.63
C LEU A 40 4.11 -1.63 0.10
N MET A 41 3.08 -1.53 0.94
CA MET A 41 2.80 -0.36 1.77
C MET A 41 3.27 -0.66 3.20
N LEU A 42 4.26 0.08 3.67
CA LEU A 42 4.90 -0.14 4.97
C LEU A 42 4.31 0.80 6.02
N ALA A 43 3.87 0.23 7.12
CA ALA A 43 3.46 0.94 8.34
C ALA A 43 4.55 0.86 9.41
N ASP A 44 4.86 1.98 10.05
CA ASP A 44 5.66 2.02 11.27
C ASP A 44 4.74 1.87 12.50
N ASP A 45 4.19 0.67 12.67
CA ASP A 45 3.22 0.34 13.73
C ASP A 45 3.88 -0.46 14.85
N HIS A 46 4.70 0.22 15.65
CA HIS A 46 5.40 -0.39 16.79
C HIS A 46 4.45 -0.97 17.85
N GLU A 47 3.26 -0.39 17.99
CA GLU A 47 2.25 -0.84 18.97
C GLU A 47 1.38 -1.98 18.45
N HIS A 48 1.61 -2.43 17.20
CA HIS A 48 0.89 -3.55 16.59
C HIS A 48 -0.64 -3.38 16.61
N VAL A 49 -1.13 -2.17 16.30
CA VAL A 49 -2.56 -1.85 16.40
C VAL A 49 -3.33 -2.05 15.09
N LEU A 50 -2.65 -2.17 13.95
CA LEU A 50 -3.30 -2.26 12.64
C LEU A 50 -3.62 -3.70 12.24
N ILE A 51 -2.62 -4.51 11.99
CA ILE A 51 -2.74 -5.82 11.34
C ILE A 51 -2.94 -6.92 12.36
N GLU A 52 -2.16 -6.92 13.41
CA GLU A 52 -2.09 -7.97 14.41
C GLU A 52 -3.43 -8.26 15.10
N PRO A 53 -4.29 -7.26 15.44
CA PRO A 53 -5.60 -7.53 16.00
C PRO A 53 -6.56 -8.29 15.07
N ILE A 54 -6.32 -8.23 13.75
CA ILE A 54 -7.06 -9.06 12.77
C ILE A 54 -6.52 -10.49 12.80
N ALA A 55 -5.20 -10.63 12.79
CA ALA A 55 -4.54 -11.94 12.82
C ALA A 55 -4.91 -12.78 14.05
N GLU A 56 -5.10 -12.13 15.21
CA GLU A 56 -5.57 -12.77 16.45
C GLU A 56 -6.98 -13.36 16.32
N LYS A 57 -7.79 -12.81 15.42
CA LYS A 57 -9.20 -13.23 15.20
C LYS A 57 -9.36 -14.12 13.97
N LYS A 58 -8.31 -14.51 13.30
CA LYS A 58 -8.34 -15.27 12.03
C LYS A 58 -9.27 -16.50 12.06
N ASP A 59 -9.39 -17.16 13.21
CA ASP A 59 -10.25 -18.36 13.35
C ASP A 59 -11.76 -18.04 13.28
N LYS A 60 -12.13 -16.76 13.34
CA LYS A 60 -13.51 -16.26 13.17
C LYS A 60 -13.77 -15.73 11.77
N LEU A 61 -12.74 -15.60 10.95
CA LEU A 61 -12.82 -15.07 9.60
C LEU A 61 -13.00 -16.19 8.57
N GLU A 62 -13.61 -15.88 7.45
CA GLU A 62 -13.71 -16.79 6.33
C GLU A 62 -12.34 -17.05 5.72
N LYS A 63 -11.87 -18.31 5.75
CA LYS A 63 -10.63 -18.70 5.09
C LYS A 63 -10.88 -18.85 3.60
N LEU A 64 -10.17 -18.08 2.79
CA LEU A 64 -10.30 -18.11 1.34
C LEU A 64 -9.36 -19.13 0.69
N TYR A 65 -8.15 -19.27 1.20
CA TYR A 65 -7.16 -20.21 0.67
C TYR A 65 -6.13 -20.61 1.73
N ASP A 66 -5.52 -21.79 1.51
CA ASP A 66 -4.54 -22.39 2.39
C ASP A 66 -3.80 -23.47 1.59
N PHE A 67 -2.61 -23.15 1.04
CA PHE A 67 -1.87 -24.05 0.15
C PHE A 67 -0.37 -23.74 0.09
N ASP A 68 0.40 -24.73 -0.35
CA ASP A 68 1.85 -24.59 -0.59
C ASP A 68 2.12 -23.90 -1.92
N LEU A 69 3.10 -23.01 -1.94
CA LEU A 69 3.56 -22.33 -3.14
C LEU A 69 4.44 -23.26 -3.99
N MET A 70 4.45 -23.02 -5.30
CA MET A 70 5.33 -23.73 -6.24
C MET A 70 6.81 -23.48 -5.91
N GLU A 71 7.67 -24.39 -6.39
CA GLU A 71 9.13 -24.26 -6.28
C GLU A 71 9.62 -24.12 -4.83
N ASP A 72 8.99 -24.83 -3.91
CA ASP A 72 9.30 -24.72 -2.47
C ASP A 72 9.26 -23.30 -1.91
N GLY A 73 8.43 -22.42 -2.53
CA GLY A 73 8.28 -21.01 -2.18
C GLY A 73 7.61 -20.74 -0.84
N GLY A 74 7.33 -21.80 -0.07
CA GLY A 74 6.69 -21.69 1.25
C GLY A 74 5.19 -21.97 1.19
N HIS A 75 4.46 -21.46 2.18
CA HIS A 75 3.04 -21.70 2.39
C HIS A 75 2.28 -20.39 2.50
N ILE A 76 1.11 -20.28 1.85
CA ILE A 76 0.27 -19.08 1.92
C ILE A 76 -1.14 -19.41 2.42
N ARG A 77 -1.63 -18.57 3.29
CA ARG A 77 -3.01 -18.61 3.81
C ARG A 77 -3.64 -17.23 3.73
N GLY A 78 -4.92 -17.18 3.37
CA GLY A 78 -5.67 -15.93 3.29
C GLY A 78 -7.06 -16.03 3.91
N TRP A 79 -7.49 -14.94 4.51
CA TRP A 79 -8.80 -14.77 5.12
C TRP A 79 -9.47 -13.50 4.59
N LEU A 80 -10.77 -13.56 4.43
CA LEU A 80 -11.58 -12.39 4.11
C LEU A 80 -11.79 -11.54 5.38
N VAL A 81 -11.47 -10.26 5.26
CA VAL A 81 -11.74 -9.28 6.31
C VAL A 81 -12.87 -8.37 5.82
N ASP A 82 -14.07 -8.58 6.31
CA ASP A 82 -15.26 -7.81 5.96
C ASP A 82 -16.07 -7.41 7.20
N GLY A 83 -17.27 -6.87 7.00
CA GLY A 83 -18.22 -6.56 8.04
C GLY A 83 -17.65 -5.78 9.23
N GLU A 84 -17.85 -6.33 10.43
CA GLU A 84 -17.41 -5.68 11.68
C GLU A 84 -15.90 -5.57 11.80
N GLU A 85 -15.15 -6.57 11.35
CA GLU A 85 -13.68 -6.54 11.44
C GLU A 85 -13.08 -5.53 10.45
N ALA A 86 -13.64 -5.37 9.25
CA ALA A 86 -13.25 -4.31 8.33
C ALA A 86 -13.57 -2.92 8.90
N ALA A 87 -14.72 -2.75 9.55
CA ALA A 87 -15.08 -1.50 10.22
C ALA A 87 -14.12 -1.20 11.39
N ALA A 88 -13.78 -2.20 12.20
CA ALA A 88 -12.82 -2.07 13.28
C ALA A 88 -11.41 -1.72 12.78
N PHE A 89 -10.96 -2.34 11.67
CA PHE A 89 -9.70 -1.99 11.03
C PHE A 89 -9.71 -0.53 10.55
N ASN A 90 -10.77 -0.07 9.90
CA ASN A 90 -10.88 1.30 9.42
C ASN A 90 -10.86 2.32 10.57
N ALA A 91 -11.46 2.00 11.72
CA ALA A 91 -11.37 2.84 12.92
C ALA A 91 -9.93 2.93 13.42
N ARG A 92 -9.22 1.79 13.57
CA ARG A 92 -7.81 1.76 13.97
C ARG A 92 -6.91 2.51 12.99
N LEU A 93 -7.16 2.36 11.69
CA LEU A 93 -6.43 3.07 10.63
C LEU A 93 -6.61 4.58 10.73
N THR A 94 -7.82 5.03 11.06
CA THR A 94 -8.13 6.45 11.29
C THR A 94 -7.35 6.97 12.49
N ASP A 95 -7.37 6.26 13.61
CA ASP A 95 -6.64 6.61 14.83
C ASP A 95 -5.13 6.59 14.61
N TYR A 96 -4.61 5.58 13.94
CA TYR A 96 -3.20 5.49 13.56
C TYR A 96 -2.77 6.70 12.73
N THR A 97 -3.54 7.04 11.69
CA THR A 97 -3.25 8.18 10.80
C THR A 97 -3.24 9.50 11.57
N ALA A 98 -4.19 9.70 12.49
CA ALA A 98 -4.28 10.91 13.30
C ALA A 98 -3.12 11.05 14.31
N ASN A 99 -2.51 9.93 14.72
CA ASN A 99 -1.50 9.91 15.77
C ASN A 99 -0.07 9.71 15.25
N VAL A 100 0.12 9.29 14.00
CA VAL A 100 1.46 8.99 13.46
C VAL A 100 2.43 10.15 13.58
N GLY A 101 1.96 11.39 13.41
CA GLY A 101 2.80 12.59 13.54
C GLY A 101 3.30 12.85 14.96
N LYS A 102 2.63 12.30 15.97
CA LYS A 102 3.01 12.48 17.39
C LYS A 102 4.23 11.64 17.80
N LYS A 103 4.54 10.60 17.00
CA LYS A 103 5.71 9.73 17.25
C LYS A 103 7.05 10.45 17.05
N TYR A 104 7.06 11.50 16.23
CA TYR A 104 8.29 12.14 15.76
C TYR A 104 8.36 13.57 16.28
N GLU A 105 9.04 13.75 17.40
CA GLU A 105 9.26 15.08 17.99
C GLU A 105 9.98 16.00 16.99
N GLY A 106 9.49 17.22 16.85
CA GLY A 106 10.10 18.23 15.98
C GLY A 106 9.81 18.05 14.48
N LEU A 107 8.97 17.10 14.09
CA LEU A 107 8.55 16.94 12.70
C LEU A 107 7.84 18.20 12.19
N LYS A 108 8.35 18.78 11.11
CA LYS A 108 7.71 19.90 10.42
C LYS A 108 7.03 19.42 9.14
N GLY A 109 5.78 19.82 8.95
CA GLY A 109 5.00 19.48 7.76
C GLY A 109 4.08 18.28 7.92
N VAL A 110 3.66 17.68 6.80
CA VAL A 110 2.74 16.52 6.78
C VAL A 110 3.49 15.27 7.20
N PRO A 111 3.05 14.54 8.25
CA PRO A 111 3.68 13.28 8.62
C PRO A 111 3.52 12.23 7.52
N MET A 112 4.53 11.40 7.35
CA MET A 112 4.44 10.21 6.51
C MET A 112 3.65 9.15 7.28
N VAL A 113 2.51 8.76 6.73
CA VAL A 113 1.65 7.71 7.32
C VAL A 113 2.12 6.33 6.88
N PHE A 114 2.41 6.21 5.57
CA PHE A 114 2.93 4.98 4.98
C PHE A 114 4.09 5.26 4.05
N ALA A 115 5.03 4.34 4.00
CA ALA A 115 6.08 4.29 3.01
C ALA A 115 5.75 3.23 1.95
N VAL A 116 5.98 3.53 0.67
CA VAL A 116 5.91 2.52 -0.39
C VAL A 116 7.28 1.88 -0.51
N GLY A 117 7.41 0.65 0.01
CA GLY A 117 8.66 -0.11 0.02
C GLY A 117 9.03 -0.63 -1.36
N ASP A 118 8.04 -1.09 -2.13
CA ASP A 118 8.16 -1.45 -3.54
C ASP A 118 6.84 -1.20 -4.27
N GLY A 119 6.86 -1.21 -5.61
CA GLY A 119 5.67 -0.95 -6.44
C GLY A 119 5.31 0.53 -6.57
N ASN A 120 6.20 1.45 -6.24
CA ASN A 120 5.99 2.89 -6.38
C ASN A 120 5.63 3.32 -7.82
N HIS A 121 6.22 2.69 -8.84
CA HIS A 121 5.86 2.94 -10.25
C HIS A 121 4.45 2.45 -10.57
N SER A 122 3.99 1.36 -9.98
CA SER A 122 2.63 0.84 -10.15
C SER A 122 1.61 1.76 -9.49
N LEU A 123 1.90 2.25 -8.29
CA LEU A 123 1.04 3.21 -7.59
C LEU A 123 0.98 4.56 -8.35
N ALA A 124 2.12 5.05 -8.86
CA ALA A 124 2.18 6.24 -9.71
C ALA A 124 1.39 6.06 -11.01
N THR A 125 1.44 4.86 -11.61
CA THR A 125 0.67 4.51 -12.81
C THR A 125 -0.83 4.51 -12.51
N ALA A 126 -1.26 3.93 -11.39
CA ALA A 126 -2.66 3.95 -10.96
C ALA A 126 -3.18 5.38 -10.82
N LYS A 127 -2.42 6.24 -10.13
CA LYS A 127 -2.74 7.67 -10.02
C LYS A 127 -2.85 8.34 -11.39
N SER A 128 -1.87 8.10 -12.27
CA SER A 128 -1.84 8.73 -13.60
C SER A 128 -3.03 8.30 -14.47
N CYS A 129 -3.44 7.02 -14.40
CA CYS A 129 -4.64 6.54 -15.08
C CYS A 129 -5.91 7.21 -14.56
N TYR A 130 -6.04 7.38 -13.24
CA TYR A 130 -7.19 8.06 -12.65
C TYR A 130 -7.23 9.55 -13.02
N GLU A 131 -6.09 10.24 -12.99
CA GLU A 131 -5.98 11.64 -13.42
C GLU A 131 -6.31 11.81 -14.91
N GLU A 132 -5.93 10.86 -15.76
CA GLU A 132 -6.30 10.84 -17.17
C GLU A 132 -7.82 10.63 -17.34
N LEU A 133 -8.40 9.70 -16.60
CA LEU A 133 -9.84 9.45 -16.60
C LEU A 133 -10.62 10.74 -16.26
N LYS A 134 -10.22 11.45 -15.20
CA LYS A 134 -10.83 12.72 -14.82
C LYS A 134 -10.75 13.80 -15.91
N ARG A 135 -9.61 13.87 -16.61
CA ARG A 135 -9.46 14.82 -17.73
C ARG A 135 -10.36 14.49 -18.92
N ASN A 136 -10.59 13.21 -19.15
CA ASN A 136 -11.42 12.74 -20.28
C ASN A 136 -12.93 12.82 -19.98
N HIS A 137 -13.31 12.93 -18.69
CA HIS A 137 -14.70 13.01 -18.23
C HIS A 137 -14.93 14.26 -17.36
N PRO A 138 -14.77 15.47 -17.94
CA PRO A 138 -14.92 16.71 -17.19
C PRO A 138 -16.37 16.87 -16.71
N GLY A 139 -16.53 17.14 -15.42
CA GLY A 139 -17.85 17.34 -14.78
C GLY A 139 -18.55 16.07 -14.31
N GLU A 140 -18.00 14.89 -14.56
CA GLU A 140 -18.50 13.64 -13.97
C GLU A 140 -17.99 13.43 -12.56
N ASP A 141 -18.86 12.93 -11.66
CA ASP A 141 -18.44 12.49 -10.34
C ASP A 141 -17.81 11.09 -10.39
N LEU A 142 -16.49 11.06 -10.36
CA LEU A 142 -15.69 9.84 -10.35
C LEU A 142 -15.23 9.43 -8.95
N SER A 143 -15.83 9.98 -7.90
CA SER A 143 -15.40 9.72 -6.51
C SER A 143 -15.53 8.25 -6.08
N ASN A 144 -16.47 7.51 -6.69
CA ASN A 144 -16.69 6.09 -6.45
C ASN A 144 -16.18 5.19 -7.59
N HIS A 145 -15.50 5.75 -8.58
CA HIS A 145 -15.00 4.97 -9.70
C HIS A 145 -13.86 4.02 -9.26
N PRO A 146 -13.86 2.74 -9.67
CA PRO A 146 -12.82 1.77 -9.27
C PRO A 146 -11.38 2.23 -9.55
N ALA A 147 -11.14 2.95 -10.65
CA ALA A 147 -9.82 3.48 -11.00
C ALA A 147 -9.25 4.49 -9.98
N ARG A 148 -10.07 4.98 -9.04
CA ARG A 148 -9.62 5.83 -7.92
C ARG A 148 -8.73 5.06 -6.95
N TYR A 149 -8.85 3.74 -6.91
CA TYR A 149 -8.19 2.87 -5.95
C TYR A 149 -7.06 2.08 -6.61
N ALA A 150 -6.09 1.70 -5.81
CA ALA A 150 -5.07 0.74 -6.17
C ALA A 150 -5.03 -0.35 -5.10
N LEU A 151 -4.90 -1.60 -5.53
CA LEU A 151 -4.72 -2.71 -4.60
C LEU A 151 -3.29 -2.69 -4.07
N VAL A 152 -3.15 -2.73 -2.74
CA VAL A 152 -1.86 -2.69 -2.06
C VAL A 152 -1.80 -3.80 -1.01
N GLU A 153 -0.59 -4.20 -0.67
CA GLU A 153 -0.28 -5.04 0.48
C GLU A 153 0.22 -4.14 1.61
N LEU A 154 -0.41 -4.23 2.77
CA LEU A 154 0.00 -3.46 3.95
C LEU A 154 0.80 -4.35 4.88
N GLU A 155 2.02 -3.93 5.19
CA GLU A 155 2.94 -4.63 6.06
C GLU A 155 3.35 -3.76 7.25
N ASN A 156 3.54 -4.39 8.40
CA ASN A 156 4.14 -3.74 9.56
C ASN A 156 5.64 -3.96 9.56
N ILE A 157 6.46 -2.89 9.53
CA ILE A 157 7.93 -3.02 9.57
C ILE A 157 8.46 -3.61 10.88
N HIS A 158 7.64 -3.71 11.91
CA HIS A 158 7.97 -4.31 13.21
C HIS A 158 7.54 -5.78 13.32
N ASP A 159 6.99 -6.38 12.26
CA ASP A 159 6.74 -7.81 12.24
C ASP A 159 8.08 -8.56 12.35
N PRO A 160 8.23 -9.48 13.33
CA PRO A 160 9.49 -10.21 13.53
C PRO A 160 9.88 -11.12 12.36
N ALA A 161 8.95 -11.42 11.44
CA ALA A 161 9.24 -12.15 10.21
C ALA A 161 9.88 -11.27 9.14
N GLN A 162 9.81 -9.94 9.27
CA GLN A 162 10.43 -9.00 8.34
C GLN A 162 11.95 -8.95 8.57
N VAL A 163 12.70 -9.40 7.58
CA VAL A 163 14.16 -9.33 7.60
C VAL A 163 14.61 -8.32 6.54
N PHE A 164 15.15 -7.20 6.99
CA PHE A 164 15.71 -6.18 6.12
C PHE A 164 17.19 -6.47 5.87
N GLU A 165 17.51 -6.92 4.67
CA GLU A 165 18.89 -7.14 4.27
C GLU A 165 19.43 -5.92 3.51
N PRO A 166 20.72 -5.56 3.72
CA PRO A 166 21.31 -4.43 3.01
C PRO A 166 21.50 -4.78 1.53
N ILE A 167 21.27 -3.80 0.67
CA ILE A 167 21.62 -3.92 -0.75
C ILE A 167 23.15 -3.93 -0.86
N HIS A 168 23.70 -5.03 -1.36
CA HIS A 168 25.14 -5.15 -1.58
C HIS A 168 25.59 -4.20 -2.69
N ARG A 169 26.63 -3.41 -2.40
CA ARG A 169 27.28 -2.49 -3.34
C ARG A 169 28.76 -2.71 -3.33
N VAL A 170 29.36 -2.74 -4.50
CA VAL A 170 30.81 -2.70 -4.65
C VAL A 170 31.18 -1.23 -4.88
N VAL A 171 32.02 -0.68 -4.01
CA VAL A 171 32.61 0.64 -4.17
C VAL A 171 34.00 0.43 -4.75
N THR A 172 34.22 0.97 -5.95
CA THR A 172 35.52 0.95 -6.64
C THR A 172 36.20 2.32 -6.58
#